data_9fe0651944d1eebec5b39d14b6334990
#
_entry.id   9fe0651944d1eebec5b39d14b6334990
#
_cell.length_a   1.000
_cell.length_b   1.000
_cell.length_c   1.000
_cell.angle_alpha   90.00
_cell.angle_beta   90.00
_cell.angle_gamma   90.00
#
_symmetry.space_group_name_H-M   'P 1'
#
loop_
_entity.id
_entity.type
_entity.pdbx_description
1 polymer ?
#
loop_
_entity_poly.entity_id
_entity_poly.type
_entity_poly.pdbx_seq_one_letter_code
_entity_poly.pdbx_strand_id
1 'polypeptide(L)'
;MKPNYLTDGPNKGAILDFCMDMATALGDQVFINQSIALRDRPDQSQTLKSFTGPALALCGEDDSLCPVARHELMHDLLPNSTLKVLPNAGHLPTLE
;
A
#
# COMPACT_ATOMS: atom_id res chain seq x y z
N MET A 1 -10.04 -0.85 8.04
CA MET A 1 -8.57 -0.68 8.12
C MET A 1 -8.14 -0.67 9.58
N LYS A 2 -7.07 -1.38 9.87
CA LYS A 2 -6.53 -1.40 11.25
C LYS A 2 -5.81 -0.07 11.55
N PRO A 3 -6.02 0.51 12.75
CA PRO A 3 -5.42 1.80 13.08
C PRO A 3 -3.90 1.84 13.00
N ASN A 4 -3.21 0.73 13.29
CA ASN A 4 -1.75 0.67 13.25
C ASN A 4 -1.15 0.67 11.85
N TYR A 5 -1.96 0.66 10.79
CA TYR A 5 -1.47 0.81 9.41
C TYR A 5 -1.16 2.26 9.06
N LEU A 6 -1.65 3.21 9.86
CA LEU A 6 -1.41 4.64 9.66
C LEU A 6 -0.39 5.15 10.66
N THR A 7 0.33 6.21 10.28
CA THR A 7 1.21 6.91 11.22
C THR A 7 0.39 7.67 12.26
N ASP A 8 0.90 7.78 13.46
CA ASP A 8 0.26 8.61 14.49
C ASP A 8 0.39 10.09 14.13
N GLY A 9 -0.71 10.82 14.29
CA GLY A 9 -0.73 12.22 13.94
C GLY A 9 -2.13 12.83 14.01
N PRO A 10 -2.28 14.12 13.76
CA PRO A 10 -3.56 14.82 13.91
C PRO A 10 -4.63 14.38 12.91
N ASN A 11 -4.24 13.81 11.79
CA ASN A 11 -5.17 13.40 10.73
C ASN A 11 -5.59 11.94 10.81
N LYS A 12 -5.00 11.14 11.70
CA LYS A 12 -5.23 9.69 11.75
C LYS A 12 -6.71 9.33 11.93
N GLY A 13 -7.37 9.99 12.89
CA GLY A 13 -8.80 9.74 13.15
C GLY A 13 -9.67 10.04 11.95
N ALA A 14 -9.46 11.18 11.30
CA ALA A 14 -10.22 11.59 10.12
C ALA A 14 -9.99 10.62 8.94
N ILE A 15 -8.79 10.14 8.75
CA ILE A 15 -8.46 9.17 7.69
C ILE A 15 -9.15 7.83 7.96
N LEU A 16 -9.14 7.36 9.20
CA LEU A 16 -9.83 6.13 9.59
C LEU A 16 -11.34 6.22 9.37
N ASP A 17 -11.94 7.36 9.72
CA ASP A 17 -13.37 7.60 9.48
C ASP A 17 -13.69 7.63 7.98
N PHE A 18 -12.84 8.26 7.19
CA PHE A 18 -12.98 8.28 5.74
C PHE A 18 -12.93 6.86 5.14
N CYS A 19 -11.99 6.04 5.60
CA CYS A 19 -11.89 4.65 5.15
C CYS A 19 -13.12 3.83 5.54
N MET A 20 -13.66 4.05 6.75
CA MET A 20 -14.90 3.39 7.19
C MET A 20 -16.09 3.80 6.33
N ASP A 21 -16.21 5.08 6.00
CA ASP A 21 -17.27 5.58 5.14
C ASP A 21 -17.20 4.97 3.74
N MET A 22 -16.00 4.86 3.17
CA MET A 22 -15.80 4.20 1.88
C MET A 22 -16.20 2.73 1.93
N ALA A 23 -15.78 2.00 2.95
CA ALA A 23 -16.10 0.59 3.11
C ALA A 23 -17.61 0.37 3.26
N THR A 24 -18.28 1.22 4.03
CA THR A 24 -19.74 1.17 4.23
C THR A 24 -20.49 1.47 2.94
N ALA A 25 -20.04 2.46 2.18
CA ALA A 25 -20.64 2.83 0.90
C ALA A 25 -20.53 1.73 -0.15
N LEU A 26 -19.42 1.00 -0.19
CA LEU A 26 -19.20 -0.09 -1.14
C LEU A 26 -19.92 -1.37 -0.77
N GLY A 27 -20.13 -1.64 0.52
CA GLY A 27 -20.90 -2.77 1.02
C GLY A 27 -20.12 -4.08 1.15
N ASP A 28 -20.80 -5.08 1.73
CA ASP A 28 -20.19 -6.36 2.09
C ASP A 28 -19.71 -7.17 0.89
N GLN A 29 -20.47 -7.17 -0.21
CA GLN A 29 -20.15 -7.97 -1.39
C GLN A 29 -18.83 -7.50 -2.03
N VAL A 30 -18.60 -6.19 -2.07
CA VAL A 30 -17.35 -5.62 -2.59
C VAL A 30 -16.17 -6.03 -1.69
N PHE A 31 -16.36 -5.97 -0.38
CA PHE A 31 -15.35 -6.41 0.58
C PHE A 31 -14.98 -7.89 0.36
N ILE A 32 -15.98 -8.76 0.22
CA ILE A 32 -15.78 -10.19 -0.03
C ILE A 32 -15.02 -10.41 -1.35
N ASN A 33 -15.44 -9.73 -2.41
CA ASN A 33 -14.80 -9.86 -3.73
C ASN A 33 -13.35 -9.40 -3.72
N GLN A 34 -13.06 -8.29 -3.07
CA GLN A 34 -11.69 -7.77 -2.94
C GLN A 34 -10.81 -8.70 -2.10
N SER A 35 -11.37 -9.28 -1.03
CA SER A 35 -10.64 -10.23 -0.18
C SER A 35 -10.28 -11.50 -0.94
N ILE A 36 -11.19 -12.01 -1.78
CA ILE A 36 -10.94 -13.16 -2.63
C ILE A 36 -9.86 -12.84 -3.67
N ALA A 37 -9.94 -11.68 -4.30
CA ALA A 37 -8.95 -11.24 -5.29
C ALA A 37 -7.55 -11.13 -4.67
N LEU A 38 -7.46 -10.60 -3.47
CA LEU A 38 -6.19 -10.50 -2.75
C LEU A 38 -5.63 -11.87 -2.40
N ARG A 39 -6.49 -12.79 -1.93
CA ARG A 39 -6.09 -14.16 -1.59
C ARG A 39 -5.53 -14.91 -2.80
N ASP A 40 -6.17 -14.75 -3.96
CA ASP A 40 -5.88 -15.51 -5.17
C ASP A 40 -4.89 -14.79 -6.09
N ARG A 41 -4.35 -13.65 -5.65
CA ARG A 41 -3.42 -12.85 -6.44
C ARG A 41 -2.13 -13.64 -6.74
N PRO A 42 -1.73 -13.76 -8.02
CA PRO A 42 -0.48 -14.43 -8.38
C PRO A 42 0.74 -13.61 -7.99
N ASP A 43 1.88 -14.28 -7.82
CA ASP A 43 3.18 -13.62 -7.65
C ASP A 43 3.58 -12.97 -8.98
N GLN A 44 3.90 -11.66 -8.94
CA GLN A 44 4.29 -10.87 -10.11
C GLN A 44 5.79 -10.55 -10.14
N SER A 45 6.61 -11.26 -9.36
CA SER A 45 8.06 -10.99 -9.30
C SER A 45 8.72 -11.05 -10.67
N GLN A 46 8.34 -12.03 -11.50
CA GLN A 46 8.88 -12.16 -12.85
C GLN A 46 8.46 -11.00 -13.75
N THR A 47 7.23 -10.50 -13.61
CA THR A 47 6.74 -9.33 -14.33
C THR A 47 7.58 -8.10 -13.99
N LEU A 48 7.88 -7.90 -12.71
CA LEU A 48 8.72 -6.79 -12.25
C LEU A 48 10.13 -6.86 -12.85
N LYS A 49 10.73 -8.05 -12.87
CA LYS A 49 12.05 -8.26 -13.49
C LYS A 49 12.08 -7.94 -14.98
N SER A 50 10.98 -8.18 -15.66
CA SER A 50 10.85 -7.99 -17.10
C SER A 50 10.47 -6.56 -17.50
N PHE A 51 10.03 -5.74 -16.56
CA PHE A 51 9.58 -4.37 -16.83
C PHE A 51 10.79 -3.45 -16.95
N THR A 52 11.07 -2.94 -18.15
CA THR A 52 12.25 -2.11 -18.44
C THR A 52 11.95 -0.61 -18.46
N GLY A 53 10.69 -0.21 -18.43
CA GLY A 53 10.30 1.18 -18.36
C GLY A 53 10.64 1.84 -17.02
N PRO A 54 10.59 3.17 -16.93
CA PRO A 54 10.81 3.86 -15.66
C PRO A 54 9.74 3.51 -14.64
N ALA A 55 10.15 3.29 -13.39
CA ALA A 55 9.24 2.91 -12.31
C ALA A 55 9.62 3.62 -11.01
N LEU A 56 8.63 3.84 -10.17
CA LEU A 56 8.81 4.41 -8.83
C LEU A 56 8.22 3.44 -7.80
N ALA A 57 9.04 3.02 -6.84
CA ALA A 57 8.57 2.34 -5.64
C ALA A 57 8.45 3.39 -4.53
N LEU A 58 7.25 3.61 -4.03
CA LEU A 58 6.94 4.64 -3.05
C LEU A 58 6.26 4.01 -1.84
N CYS A 59 6.73 4.33 -0.63
CA CYS A 59 6.10 3.86 0.60
C CYS A 59 6.21 4.88 1.73
N GLY A 60 5.36 4.71 2.74
CA GLY A 60 5.51 5.39 4.01
C GLY A 60 6.51 4.68 4.90
N GLU A 61 7.32 5.43 5.62
CA GLU A 61 8.31 4.89 6.57
C GLU A 61 7.65 4.01 7.65
N ASP A 62 6.45 4.40 8.08
CA ASP A 62 5.71 3.75 9.18
C ASP A 62 4.68 2.72 8.69
N ASP A 63 4.72 2.33 7.42
CA ASP A 63 3.80 1.33 6.87
C ASP A 63 4.09 -0.05 7.45
N SER A 64 3.20 -0.54 8.31
CA SER A 64 3.31 -1.86 8.94
C SER A 64 2.63 -2.97 8.15
N LEU A 65 1.75 -2.62 7.21
CA LEU A 65 1.09 -3.60 6.34
C LEU A 65 1.98 -4.01 5.17
N CYS A 66 2.59 -3.01 4.52
CA CYS A 66 3.56 -3.21 3.45
C CYS A 66 4.86 -2.50 3.84
N PRO A 67 5.72 -3.14 4.68
CA PRO A 67 6.92 -2.50 5.20
C PRO A 67 7.90 -2.06 4.11
N VAL A 68 8.82 -1.17 4.46
CA VAL A 68 9.86 -0.67 3.55
C VAL A 68 10.61 -1.83 2.87
N ALA A 69 10.87 -2.92 3.56
CA ALA A 69 11.55 -4.09 3.00
C ALA A 69 10.84 -4.68 1.78
N ARG A 70 9.50 -4.64 1.75
CA ARG A 70 8.70 -5.10 0.58
C ARG A 70 8.92 -4.19 -0.62
N HIS A 71 9.03 -2.89 -0.39
CA HIS A 71 9.28 -1.91 -1.45
C HIS A 71 10.73 -1.97 -1.94
N GLU A 72 11.67 -2.23 -1.04
CA GLU A 72 13.07 -2.50 -1.42
C GLU A 72 13.18 -3.73 -2.32
N LEU A 73 12.42 -4.79 -2.02
CA LEU A 73 12.36 -5.98 -2.87
C LEU A 73 11.85 -5.63 -4.28
N MET A 74 10.76 -4.85 -4.38
CA MET A 74 10.25 -4.41 -5.68
C MET A 74 11.29 -3.57 -6.44
N HIS A 75 11.96 -2.66 -5.75
CA HIS A 75 13.01 -1.83 -6.32
C HIS A 75 14.16 -2.68 -6.86
N ASP A 76 14.58 -3.70 -6.13
CA ASP A 76 15.66 -4.61 -6.53
C ASP A 76 15.27 -5.46 -7.75
N LEU A 77 13.99 -5.83 -7.87
CA LEU A 77 13.49 -6.61 -9.00
C LEU A 77 13.34 -5.76 -10.28
N LEU A 78 12.96 -4.49 -10.14
CA LEU A 78 12.74 -3.60 -11.27
C LEU A 78 14.08 -3.08 -11.82
N PRO A 79 14.40 -3.28 -13.12
CA PRO A 79 15.69 -2.87 -13.68
C PRO A 79 15.93 -1.36 -13.70
N ASN A 80 14.87 -0.56 -13.81
CA ASN A 80 14.95 0.90 -13.93
C ASN A 80 13.96 1.57 -12.99
N SER A 81 14.26 1.55 -11.68
CA SER A 81 13.37 2.09 -10.67
C SER A 81 14.08 3.01 -9.69
N THR A 82 13.28 3.86 -9.06
CA THR A 82 13.67 4.68 -7.91
C THR A 82 12.84 4.25 -6.71
N LEU A 83 13.46 4.15 -5.55
CA LEU A 83 12.77 3.93 -4.28
C LEU A 83 12.67 5.24 -3.51
N LYS A 84 11.46 5.58 -3.06
CA LYS A 84 11.23 6.74 -2.22
C LYS A 84 10.44 6.36 -0.98
N VAL A 85 11.01 6.68 0.19
CA VAL A 85 10.38 6.45 1.49
C VAL A 85 9.96 7.80 2.06
N LEU A 86 8.66 7.95 2.37
CA LEU A 86 8.11 9.18 2.92
C LEU A 86 8.12 9.13 4.45
N PRO A 87 8.75 10.11 5.13
CA PRO A 87 8.73 10.16 6.59
C PRO A 87 7.33 10.51 7.11
N ASN A 88 7.02 10.06 8.33
CA ASN A 88 5.75 10.34 9.01
C ASN A 88 4.52 9.92 8.20
N ALA A 89 4.62 8.83 7.46
CA ALA A 89 3.53 8.26 6.68
C ALA A 89 3.49 6.75 6.87
N GLY A 90 2.29 6.20 6.89
CA GLY A 90 2.06 4.77 6.99
C GLY A 90 1.56 4.18 5.66
N HIS A 91 0.49 3.39 5.72
CA HIS A 91 -0.02 2.66 4.56
C HIS A 91 -0.73 3.54 3.51
N LEU A 92 -1.21 4.70 3.90
CA LEU A 92 -1.90 5.64 3.01
C LEU A 92 -1.14 6.98 2.89
N PRO A 93 0.08 6.96 2.34
CA PRO A 93 0.90 8.18 2.29
C PRO A 93 0.26 9.31 1.49
N THR A 94 -0.65 9.00 0.57
CA THR A 94 -1.38 10.01 -0.21
C THR A 94 -2.40 10.79 0.62
N LEU A 95 -2.83 10.25 1.76
CA LEU A 95 -3.79 10.89 2.68
C LEU A 95 -3.12 11.38 3.97
N GLU A 96 -2.00 10.80 4.32
CA GLU A 96 -1.23 11.11 5.53
C GLU A 96 -0.24 12.31 5.33
#